data_dd6a4f1f4b5c5ac7ed33578d156b0834
#
_entry.id   dd6a4f1f4b5c5ac7ed33578d156b0834
#
_cell.length_a   1.000
_cell.length_b   1.000
_cell.length_c   1.000
_cell.angle_alpha   90.00
_cell.angle_beta   90.00
_cell.angle_gamma   90.00
#
_symmetry.space_group_name_H-M   'P 1'
#
loop_
_entity.id
_entity.type
_entity.pdbx_description
1 polymer ?
#
loop_
_entity_poly.entity_id
_entity_poly.type
_entity_poly.pdbx_seq_one_letter_code
_entity_poly.pdbx_strand_id
1 'polypeptide(L)' 'MSQSKVIVFTQEDCPPCGWVKDFLAKRGVEFEERNIDSGLSVARELTQKYKSQSTPTVVIGDQVLIGYDPERLVQLLGQ' A
#
# COMPACT_ATOMS: atom_id res chain seq x y z
N MET A 1 19.89 -10.47 4.25
CA MET A 1 18.63 -10.18 4.81
C MET A 1 17.71 -9.60 3.81
N SER A 2 16.57 -10.15 3.70
CA SER A 2 15.61 -9.64 2.75
C SER A 2 14.60 -8.75 3.46
N GLN A 3 14.22 -7.70 2.79
CA GLN A 3 13.12 -6.88 3.24
C GLN A 3 11.85 -7.38 2.59
N SER A 4 10.76 -7.27 3.32
CA SER A 4 9.46 -7.58 2.76
C SER A 4 9.16 -6.61 1.63
N LYS A 5 8.59 -7.12 0.57
CA LYS A 5 8.15 -6.28 -0.52
C LYS A 5 6.96 -5.44 -0.07
N VAL A 6 6.98 -4.16 -0.40
CA VAL A 6 5.92 -3.25 -0.04
C VAL A 6 5.20 -2.81 -1.32
N ILE A 7 3.91 -3.00 -1.34
CA ILE A 7 3.05 -2.59 -2.46
C ILE A 7 1.99 -1.65 -1.92
N VAL A 8 1.77 -0.54 -2.61
CA VAL A 8 0.72 0.41 -2.22
C VAL A 8 -0.27 0.52 -3.38
N PHE A 9 -1.49 0.11 -3.13
CA PHE A 9 -2.57 0.29 -4.09
C PHE A 9 -3.18 1.67 -3.90
N THR A 10 -3.27 2.41 -4.99
CA THR A 10 -3.75 3.79 -4.98
C THR A 10 -4.83 3.97 -6.03
N GLN A 11 -5.44 5.16 -6.04
CA GLN A 11 -6.36 5.54 -7.11
C GLN A 11 -6.32 7.05 -7.26
N GLU A 12 -6.94 7.56 -8.32
CA GLU A 12 -7.03 8.99 -8.54
C GLU A 12 -7.86 9.64 -7.44
N ASP A 13 -7.52 10.89 -7.14
CA ASP A 13 -8.27 11.69 -6.17
C ASP A 13 -8.35 11.02 -4.80
N CYS A 14 -7.23 10.48 -4.35
CA CYS A 14 -7.16 9.79 -3.06
C CYS A 14 -6.11 10.48 -2.18
N PRO A 15 -6.50 11.49 -1.38
CA PRO A 15 -5.52 12.15 -0.51
C PRO A 15 -4.79 11.21 0.44
N PRO A 16 -5.46 10.25 1.11
CA PRO A 16 -4.73 9.33 1.98
C PRO A 16 -3.70 8.47 1.25
N CYS A 17 -3.90 8.22 -0.04
CA CYS A 17 -2.91 7.50 -0.83
C CYS A 17 -1.60 8.28 -0.89
N GLY A 18 -1.70 9.60 -1.06
CA GLY A 18 -0.52 10.45 -1.03
C GLY A 18 0.15 10.46 0.33
N TRP A 19 -0.64 10.42 1.40
CA TRP A 19 -0.09 10.40 2.74
C TRP A 19 0.74 9.14 2.98
N VAL A 20 0.25 7.99 2.54
CA VAL A 20 0.98 6.73 2.68
C VAL A 20 2.28 6.78 1.89
N LYS A 21 2.23 7.24 0.65
CA LYS A 21 3.43 7.30 -0.18
C LYS A 21 4.48 8.22 0.44
N ASP A 22 4.04 9.38 0.93
CA ASP A 22 4.94 10.32 1.56
C ASP A 22 5.55 9.74 2.83
N PHE A 23 4.73 9.08 3.64
CA PHE A 23 5.19 8.43 4.86
C PHE A 23 6.30 7.43 4.58
N LEU A 24 6.09 6.57 3.59
CA LEU A 24 7.07 5.56 3.24
C LEU A 24 8.35 6.18 2.67
N ALA A 25 8.20 7.18 1.82
CA ALA A 25 9.35 7.83 1.21
C ALA A 25 10.23 8.51 2.27
N LYS A 26 9.60 9.17 3.24
CA LYS A 26 10.36 9.86 4.28
C LYS A 26 11.12 8.90 5.20
N ARG A 27 10.68 7.66 5.27
CA ARG A 27 11.35 6.64 6.07
C ARG A 27 12.34 5.82 5.27
N GLY A 28 12.56 6.18 3.99
CA GLY A 28 13.49 5.45 3.15
C GLY A 28 13.01 4.07 2.75
N VAL A 29 11.72 3.84 2.77
CA VAL A 29 11.15 2.55 2.40
C VAL A 29 10.80 2.56 0.93
N GLU A 30 11.36 1.62 0.19
CA GLU A 30 11.00 1.44 -1.21
C GLU A 30 9.68 0.70 -1.32
N PHE A 31 8.86 1.10 -2.26
CA PHE A 31 7.57 0.46 -2.47
C PHE A 31 7.21 0.51 -3.94
N GLU A 32 6.32 -0.39 -4.32
CA GLU A 32 5.75 -0.41 -5.66
C GLU A 32 4.34 0.19 -5.58
N GLU A 33 4.09 1.20 -6.38
CA GLU A 33 2.75 1.79 -6.44
C GLU A 33 1.95 1.12 -7.55
N ARG A 34 0.74 0.69 -7.23
CA ARG A 34 -0.19 0.12 -8.20
C ARG A 34 -1.47 0.92 -8.17
N ASN A 35 -1.70 1.69 -9.22
CA ASN A 35 -2.89 2.52 -9.32
C ASN A 35 -4.01 1.70 -9.95
N ILE A 36 -5.13 1.56 -9.22
CA ILE A 36 -6.22 0.70 -9.70
C ILE A 36 -6.95 1.30 -10.90
N ASP A 37 -6.74 2.59 -11.15
CA ASP A 37 -7.29 3.21 -12.35
C ASP A 37 -6.46 2.93 -13.59
N SER A 38 -5.29 2.30 -13.43
CA SER A 38 -4.43 1.99 -14.57
C SER A 38 -4.92 0.77 -15.36
N GLY A 39 -5.80 -0.04 -14.78
CA GLY A 39 -6.33 -1.19 -15.50
C GLY A 39 -7.10 -2.14 -14.61
N LEU A 40 -7.96 -2.93 -15.25
CA LEU A 40 -8.79 -3.90 -14.53
C LEU A 40 -7.98 -4.94 -13.79
N SER A 41 -6.83 -5.34 -14.34
CA SER A 41 -6.03 -6.37 -13.70
C SER A 41 -5.52 -5.90 -12.34
N VAL A 42 -5.18 -4.62 -12.22
CA VAL A 42 -4.73 -4.08 -10.94
C VAL A 42 -5.88 -4.01 -9.95
N ALA A 43 -7.05 -3.54 -10.40
CA ALA A 43 -8.22 -3.48 -9.54
C ALA A 43 -8.62 -4.87 -9.05
N ARG A 44 -8.55 -5.87 -9.94
CA ARG A 44 -8.89 -7.25 -9.58
C ARG A 44 -7.89 -7.84 -8.60
N GLU A 45 -6.62 -7.51 -8.75
CA GLU A 45 -5.61 -7.98 -7.81
C GLU A 45 -5.96 -7.48 -6.41
N LEU A 46 -6.33 -6.21 -6.29
CA LEU A 46 -6.70 -5.64 -5.01
C LEU A 46 -7.87 -6.39 -4.38
N THR A 47 -8.94 -6.60 -5.14
CA THR A 47 -10.16 -7.18 -4.59
C THR A 47 -10.06 -8.70 -4.43
N GLN A 48 -9.43 -9.40 -5.36
CA GLN A 48 -9.43 -10.85 -5.36
C GLN A 48 -8.26 -11.44 -4.59
N LYS A 49 -7.07 -10.87 -4.75
CA LYS A 49 -5.91 -11.40 -4.08
C LYS A 49 -5.81 -10.88 -2.63
N TYR A 50 -6.07 -9.61 -2.44
CA TYR A 50 -5.87 -8.97 -1.13
C TYR A 50 -7.16 -8.69 -0.40
N LYS A 51 -8.30 -8.97 -1.02
CA LYS A 51 -9.63 -8.86 -0.39
C LYS A 51 -9.92 -7.46 0.12
N SER A 52 -9.46 -6.45 -0.60
CA SER A 52 -9.68 -5.07 -0.24
C SER A 52 -10.47 -4.36 -1.33
N GLN A 53 -11.30 -3.41 -0.93
CA GLN A 53 -12.06 -2.59 -1.86
C GLN A 53 -11.75 -1.11 -1.69
N SER A 54 -10.74 -0.79 -0.92
CA SER A 54 -10.44 0.59 -0.57
C SER A 54 -8.99 0.92 -0.88
N THR A 55 -8.73 2.20 -1.11
CA THR A 55 -7.37 2.71 -1.22
C THR A 55 -7.17 3.79 -0.18
N PRO A 56 -5.97 3.95 0.34
CA PRO A 56 -4.81 3.12 0.04
C PRO A 56 -4.92 1.75 0.70
N THR A 57 -4.36 0.73 0.06
CA THR A 57 -4.13 -0.57 0.68
C THR A 57 -2.65 -0.84 0.58
N VAL A 58 -2.02 -1.12 1.71
CA VAL A 58 -0.59 -1.36 1.78
C VAL A 58 -0.37 -2.84 2.05
N VAL A 59 0.43 -3.47 1.20
CA VAL A 59 0.78 -4.88 1.38
C VAL A 59 2.25 -4.93 1.77
N ILE A 60 2.53 -5.53 2.92
CA ILE A 60 3.89 -5.67 3.42
C ILE A 60 4.12 -7.15 3.69
N GLY A 61 4.85 -7.81 2.76
CA GLY A 61 4.97 -9.25 2.82
C GLY A 61 3.61 -9.90 2.66
N ASP A 62 3.16 -10.60 3.69
CA ASP A 62 1.83 -11.23 3.69
C ASP A 62 0.82 -10.47 4.54
N GLN A 63 1.16 -9.26 5.00
CA GLN A 63 0.27 -8.43 5.78
C GLN A 63 -0.42 -7.41 4.90
N VAL A 64 -1.70 -7.16 5.16
CA VAL A 64 -2.50 -6.21 4.39
C VAL A 64 -3.04 -5.17 5.35
N LEU A 65 -2.80 -3.89 5.02
CA LEU A 65 -3.26 -2.77 5.83
C LEU A 65 -4.12 -1.88 4.95
N ILE A 66 -5.35 -1.65 5.36
CA ILE A 66 -6.29 -0.83 4.62
C ILE A 66 -6.38 0.55 5.27
N GLY A 67 -6.20 1.59 4.46
CA GLY A 67 -6.24 2.96 4.94
C GLY A 67 -4.88 3.47 5.36
N TYR A 68 -4.85 4.70 5.85
CA TYR A 68 -3.62 5.32 6.33
C TYR A 68 -3.56 5.19 7.85
N ASP A 69 -2.64 4.36 8.31
CA ASP A 69 -2.48 4.11 9.75
C ASP A 69 -0.98 4.10 10.03
N PRO A 70 -0.42 5.28 10.39
CA PRO A 70 1.04 5.37 10.57
C PRO A 70 1.56 4.51 11.70
N GLU A 71 0.82 4.34 12.77
CA GLU A 71 1.28 3.48 13.86
C GLU A 71 1.40 2.03 13.43
N ARG A 72 0.40 1.56 12.70
CA ARG A 72 0.41 0.19 12.21
C ARG A 72 1.51 0.01 11.16
N LEU A 73 1.72 1.02 10.32
CA LEU A 73 2.78 0.97 9.33
C LEU A 73 4.15 0.79 9.99
N VAL A 74 4.40 1.54 11.06
CA VAL A 74 5.67 1.42 11.79
C VAL A 74 5.84 0.00 12.31
N GLN A 75 4.77 -0.57 12.88
CA GLN A 75 4.82 -1.94 13.42
C GLN A 75 5.13 -2.95 12.31
N LEU A 76 4.44 -2.84 11.19
CA LEU A 76 4.60 -3.81 10.11
C LEU A 76 5.95 -3.67 9.40
N LEU A 77 6.50 -2.48 9.37
CA LEU A 77 7.81 -2.25 8.76
C LEU A 77 8.96 -2.60 9.69
N GLY A 78 8.69 -2.81 10.96
CA GLY A 78 9.74 -3.13 11.93
C GLY A 78 10.60 -1.94 12.32
N GLN A 79 10.04 -0.75 12.24
CA GLN A 79 10.77 0.47 12.55
C GLN A 79 10.35 1.06 13.88
#